data_9cfac53e626289ce87d695edf07d8b03
#
_entry.id   9cfac53e626289ce87d695edf07d8b03
#
_cell.length_a   1.000
_cell.length_b   1.000
_cell.length_c   1.000
_cell.angle_alpha   90.00
_cell.angle_beta   90.00
_cell.angle_gamma   90.00
#
_symmetry.space_group_name_H-M   'P 1'
#
loop_
_entity.id
_entity.type
_entity.pdbx_description
1 polymer ?
#
loop_
_entity_poly.entity_id
_entity_poly.type
_entity_poly.pdbx_seq_one_letter_code
_entity_poly.pdbx_strand_id
1 'polypeptide(L)' 'MLKIRLMGTRNEILWFQRLLYRCPQINIMEVSEIYENKGTCRYFRSYMEIEKIRQVEE' A
#
# COMPACT_ATOMS: atom_id res chain seq x y z
N MET A 1 -13.20 4.86 -1.69
CA MET A 1 -11.74 5.05 -1.72
C MET A 1 -11.17 4.87 -0.33
N LEU A 2 -10.13 4.07 -0.23
CA LEU A 2 -9.49 3.81 1.04
C LEU A 2 -8.09 4.39 1.05
N LYS A 3 -7.73 4.97 2.18
CA LYS A 3 -6.37 5.43 2.40
C LYS A 3 -5.70 4.50 3.37
N ILE A 4 -4.56 3.98 2.98
CA ILE A 4 -3.84 2.98 3.75
C ILE A 4 -2.49 3.54 4.13
N ARG A 5 -2.11 3.28 5.37
CA ARG A 5 -0.78 3.62 5.85
C ARG A 5 -0.07 2.34 6.22
N LEU A 6 1.07 2.11 5.60
CA LEU A 6 1.88 0.94 5.85
C LEU A 6 3.09 1.33 6.67
N MET A 7 3.38 0.57 7.70
CA MET A 7 4.56 0.77 8.51
C MET A 7 5.24 -0.57 8.74
N GLY A 8 6.53 -0.61 8.51
CA GLY A 8 7.27 -1.84 8.68
C GLY A 8 8.61 -1.70 8.00
N THR A 9 9.27 -2.83 7.78
CA THR A 9 10.51 -2.81 7.05
C THR A 9 10.25 -2.50 5.60
N ARG A 10 11.28 -2.01 4.92
CA ARG A 10 11.15 -1.70 3.52
C ARG A 10 10.69 -2.91 2.70
N ASN A 11 11.26 -4.06 3.01
CA ASN A 11 10.92 -5.28 2.28
C ASN A 11 9.48 -5.68 2.50
N GLU A 12 8.98 -5.50 3.72
CA GLU A 12 7.60 -5.83 4.02
C GLU A 12 6.65 -4.91 3.27
N ILE A 13 6.98 -3.63 3.23
CA ILE A 13 6.14 -2.66 2.52
C ILE A 13 6.10 -2.99 1.03
N LEU A 14 7.25 -3.27 0.44
CA LEU A 14 7.31 -3.61 -0.97
C LEU A 14 6.55 -4.89 -1.27
N TRP A 15 6.69 -5.87 -0.39
CA TRP A 15 5.98 -7.13 -0.55
C TRP A 15 4.47 -6.92 -0.58
N PHE A 16 3.97 -6.12 0.36
CA PHE A 16 2.54 -5.89 0.44
C PHE A 16 2.02 -5.10 -0.76
N GLN A 17 2.79 -4.10 -1.20
CA GLN A 17 2.39 -3.34 -2.36
C GLN A 17 2.28 -4.22 -3.60
N ARG A 18 3.24 -5.12 -3.78
CA ARG A 18 3.20 -6.04 -4.90
C ARG A 18 2.00 -6.97 -4.82
N LEU A 19 1.67 -7.39 -3.61
CA LEU A 19 0.51 -8.23 -3.41
C LEU A 19 -0.76 -7.52 -3.84
N LEU A 20 -0.89 -6.27 -3.48
CA LEU A 20 -2.06 -5.49 -3.86
C LEU A 20 -2.15 -5.30 -5.37
N TYR A 21 -1.02 -5.09 -6.02
CA TYR A 21 -1.03 -4.94 -7.49
C TYR A 21 -1.54 -6.19 -8.19
N ARG A 22 -1.39 -7.34 -7.55
CA ARG A 22 -1.84 -8.60 -8.13
C ARG A 22 -3.29 -8.90 -7.83
N CYS A 23 -3.89 -8.15 -6.93
CA CYS A 23 -5.26 -8.41 -6.53
C CYS A 23 -6.22 -7.82 -7.55
N PRO A 24 -7.01 -8.64 -8.21
CA PRO A 24 -7.89 -8.13 -9.28
C PRO A 24 -9.06 -7.32 -8.76
N GLN A 25 -9.33 -7.38 -7.47
CA GLN A 25 -10.45 -6.65 -6.90
C GLN A 25 -10.07 -5.29 -6.34
N ILE A 26 -8.81 -4.93 -6.51
CA ILE A 26 -8.31 -3.68 -5.95
C ILE A 26 -7.71 -2.85 -7.07
N ASN A 27 -8.13 -1.61 -7.13
CA ASN A 27 -7.53 -0.64 -8.05
C ASN A 27 -6.69 0.31 -7.24
N ILE A 28 -5.40 0.34 -7.54
CA ILE A 28 -4.47 1.21 -6.82
C ILE A 28 -4.46 2.56 -7.49
N MET A 29 -4.91 3.57 -6.75
CA MET A 29 -5.02 4.92 -7.27
C MET A 29 -3.72 5.67 -7.14
N GLU A 30 -3.07 5.53 -6.00
CA GLU A 30 -1.88 6.30 -5.73
C GLU A 30 -1.01 5.57 -4.72
N VAL A 31 0.30 5.65 -4.92
CA VAL A 31 1.27 5.07 -4.00
C VAL A 31 2.33 6.12 -3.74
N SER A 32 2.56 6.41 -2.47
CA SER A 32 3.60 7.35 -2.11
C SER A 32 4.96 6.68 -2.12
N GLU A 33 6.00 7.49 -2.01
CA GLU A 33 7.33 6.97 -1.80
C GLU A 33 7.40 6.32 -0.41
N ILE A 34 8.45 5.55 -0.22
CA ILE A 34 8.68 4.92 1.06
C ILE A 34 9.54 5.87 1.89
N TYR A 35 8.98 6.32 3.00
CA TYR A 35 9.63 7.29 3.85
C TYR A 35 10.23 6.61 5.06
N GLU A 36 11.42 7.07 5.45
CA GLU A 36 12.08 6.56 6.63
C GLU A 36 11.43 7.15 7.87
N ASN A 37 11.15 6.30 8.85
CA ASN A 37 10.62 6.79 10.12
C ASN A 37 11.71 7.51 10.89
N LYS A 38 11.30 8.61 11.53
CA LYS A 38 12.21 9.42 12.29
C LYS A 38 12.78 8.62 13.45
N GLY A 39 14.09 8.70 13.64
CA GLY A 39 14.74 8.06 14.75
C GLY A 39 15.07 6.60 14.57
N THR A 40 14.81 6.05 13.41
CA THR A 40 15.14 4.66 13.15
C THR A 40 15.41 4.46 11.67
N CYS A 41 16.38 3.61 11.36
CA CYS A 41 16.67 3.22 9.99
C CYS A 41 16.00 1.91 9.63
N ARG A 42 15.28 1.32 10.56
CA ARG A 42 14.72 -0.01 10.36
C ARG A 42 13.31 0.01 9.83
N TYR A 43 12.55 1.02 10.18
CA TYR A 43 11.14 1.07 9.88
C TYR A 43 10.85 2.22 8.96
N PHE A 44 9.96 1.95 8.03
CA PHE A 44 9.58 2.92 7.01
C PHE A 44 8.08 3.03 7.00
N ARG A 45 7.59 4.02 6.28
CA ARG A 45 6.15 4.18 6.10
C ARG A 45 5.86 4.53 4.66
N SER A 46 4.68 4.16 4.23
CA SER A 46 4.22 4.45 2.89
C SER A 46 2.72 4.64 2.93
N TYR A 47 2.21 5.47 2.06
CA TYR A 47 0.80 5.76 1.98
C TYR A 47 0.28 5.33 0.63
N MET A 48 -0.92 4.76 0.64
CA MET A 48 -1.55 4.32 -0.58
C MET A 48 -3.02 4.72 -0.58
N GLU A 49 -3.53 4.94 -1.77
CA GLU A 49 -4.96 5.12 -1.95
C GLU A 49 -5.44 4.05 -2.90
N ILE A 50 -6.44 3.32 -2.48
CA ILE A 50 -6.97 2.24 -3.29
C ILE A 50 -8.47 2.39 -3.41
N GLU A 51 -9.02 1.68 -4.38
CA GLU A 51 -10.43 1.71 -4.64
C GLU A 51 -10.90 0.29 -4.90
N LYS A 52 -12.07 -0.02 -4.37
CA LYS A 52 -12.67 -1.32 -4.61
C LYS A 52 -13.19 -1.36 -6.04
N ILE A 53 -12.81 -2.40 -6.77
CA ILE A 53 -13.34 -2.57 -8.10
C ILE A 53 -14.71 -3.20 -7.99
N ARG A 54 -15.69 -2.54 -8.57
CA ARG A 54 -17.06 -2.97 -8.49
C ARG A 54 -17.28 -4.21 -9.32
N GLN A 55 -17.95 -5.19 -8.73
CA GLN A 55 -18.31 -6.40 -9.43
C GLN A 55 -19.75 -6.31 -9.91
N VAL A 56 -20.03 -7.00 -10.99
CA VAL A 56 -21.36 -6.93 -11.60
C VAL A 56 -22.42 -7.50 -10.68
N GLU A 57 -22.11 -8.54 -10.01
CA GLU A 57 -23.07 -9.25 -9.17
C GLU A 57 -23.30 -8.58 -7.84
N GLU A 58 -22.67 -7.50 -7.56
CA GLU A 58 -22.87 -6.78 -6.31
C GLU A 58 -24.24 -6.17 -6.18
#